data_f369d5a9ed110a5b775bab3da65e7a4f
#
_entry.id   f369d5a9ed110a5b775bab3da65e7a4f
#
_cell.length_a   1.000
_cell.length_b   1.000
_cell.length_c   1.000
_cell.angle_alpha   90.00
_cell.angle_beta   90.00
_cell.angle_gamma   90.00
#
_symmetry.space_group_name_H-M   'P 1'
#
loop_
_entity.id
_entity.type
_entity.pdbx_description
1 polymer ?
#
loop_
_entity_poly.entity_id
_entity_poly.type
_entity_poly.pdbx_seq_one_letter_code
_entity_poly.pdbx_strand_id
1 'polypeptide(L)'
;MLKVGSLQNGTGVFISDKSPNRHISVLGISGSGKTVRLRELIRNVVENGETALIFDINGTDYKDCIDRVNVISAREDGFNTNLLEVGSDDAESEICHVMSIVQVLCRAFGLGCKQEEALRNAILYAVHHKKEDESELVAIKTGLQIQETTAAQAVESRLWEFLNMDIARKNSLELKKGYANVISMEGLSAKLQRVWIELLLALLWRGLRTRKLITKGLWIFIDEFQNLSLKEDSVLLEMLCEARKYHVNIVLATQSIAGYRNDIKAALDKTAVHLYFQQELTDAKKVASLIDVNKKEMWENELKSLRIGKSIAVGCFRVRGKTISHPIIIKSDFKIVEN
;
A
#
# COMPACT_ATOMS: atom_id res chain seq x y z
N MET A 1 8.22 13.53 -15.26
CA MET A 1 6.78 13.59 -14.91
C MET A 1 6.14 12.25 -15.18
N LEU A 2 5.28 11.76 -14.27
CA LEU A 2 4.62 10.46 -14.46
C LEU A 2 3.47 10.58 -15.47
N LYS A 3 3.47 9.71 -16.49
CA LYS A 3 2.36 9.56 -17.43
C LYS A 3 1.27 8.72 -16.78
N VAL A 4 0.02 9.18 -16.85
CA VAL A 4 -1.14 8.47 -16.27
C VAL A 4 -2.05 7.84 -17.32
N GLY A 5 -1.80 8.09 -18.59
CA GLY A 5 -2.52 7.55 -19.73
C GLY A 5 -2.47 8.49 -20.92
N SER A 6 -3.33 8.26 -21.92
CA SER A 6 -3.41 9.07 -23.13
C SER A 6 -4.85 9.50 -23.45
N LEU A 7 -5.00 10.65 -24.09
CA LEU A 7 -6.26 11.07 -24.69
C LEU A 7 -6.64 10.13 -25.86
N GLN A 8 -7.87 10.23 -26.36
CA GLN A 8 -8.37 9.44 -27.49
C GLN A 8 -7.45 9.50 -28.72
N ASN A 9 -6.85 10.66 -28.99
CA ASN A 9 -5.94 10.93 -30.11
C ASN A 9 -4.49 10.49 -29.84
N GLY A 10 -4.22 9.77 -28.74
CA GLY A 10 -2.88 9.28 -28.38
C GLY A 10 -1.99 10.30 -27.66
N THR A 11 -2.47 11.53 -27.42
CA THR A 11 -1.68 12.52 -26.65
C THR A 11 -1.52 12.09 -25.20
N GLY A 12 -0.26 12.02 -24.70
CA GLY A 12 0.05 11.65 -23.32
C GLY A 12 -0.47 12.65 -22.30
N VAL A 13 -0.95 12.14 -21.19
CA VAL A 13 -1.42 12.90 -20.03
C VAL A 13 -0.47 12.61 -18.87
N PHE A 14 0.12 13.66 -18.29
CA PHE A 14 1.12 13.58 -17.24
C PHE A 14 0.65 14.29 -15.99
N ILE A 15 1.04 13.81 -14.80
CA ILE A 15 0.81 14.55 -13.56
C ILE A 15 1.61 15.85 -13.63
N SER A 16 0.94 16.98 -13.38
CA SER A 16 1.58 18.29 -13.39
C SER A 16 2.48 18.48 -12.15
N ASP A 17 3.56 19.24 -12.29
CA ASP A 17 4.39 19.74 -11.21
C ASP A 17 3.64 20.69 -10.26
N LYS A 18 2.51 21.26 -10.73
CA LYS A 18 1.59 22.08 -9.92
C LYS A 18 0.63 21.24 -9.07
N SER A 19 0.64 19.90 -9.19
CA SER A 19 -0.18 19.05 -8.32
C SER A 19 0.29 19.15 -6.87
N PRO A 20 -0.63 19.25 -5.88
CA PRO A 20 -0.26 19.38 -4.47
C PRO A 20 0.54 18.17 -3.95
N ASN A 21 0.27 17.00 -4.47
CA ASN A 21 1.05 15.78 -4.31
C ASN A 21 0.93 14.91 -5.57
N ARG A 22 1.58 13.74 -5.57
CA ARG A 22 1.50 12.78 -6.69
C ARG A 22 0.81 11.47 -6.27
N HIS A 23 0.12 11.45 -5.13
CA HIS A 23 -0.64 10.28 -4.73
C HIS A 23 -1.81 10.07 -5.69
N ILE A 24 -2.05 8.82 -6.06
CA ILE A 24 -3.06 8.43 -7.05
C ILE A 24 -4.07 7.49 -6.40
N SER A 25 -5.34 7.69 -6.64
CA SER A 25 -6.38 6.70 -6.37
C SER A 25 -6.98 6.15 -7.67
N VAL A 26 -7.22 4.84 -7.71
CA VAL A 26 -7.74 4.09 -8.86
C VAL A 26 -8.97 3.32 -8.42
N LEU A 27 -10.14 3.69 -8.93
CA LEU A 27 -11.42 3.17 -8.49
C LEU A 27 -12.24 2.62 -9.66
N GLY A 28 -12.85 1.45 -9.49
CA GLY A 28 -13.73 0.87 -10.50
C GLY A 28 -14.02 -0.60 -10.27
N ILE A 29 -15.06 -1.12 -10.92
CA ILE A 29 -15.47 -2.52 -10.80
C ILE A 29 -14.40 -3.51 -11.29
N SER A 30 -14.55 -4.78 -10.92
CA SER A 30 -13.71 -5.85 -11.47
C SER A 30 -13.83 -5.90 -12.98
N GLY A 31 -12.74 -6.20 -13.68
CA GLY A 31 -12.71 -6.27 -15.15
C GLY A 31 -12.71 -4.92 -15.88
N SER A 32 -12.82 -3.77 -15.20
CA SER A 32 -12.84 -2.44 -15.85
C SER A 32 -11.48 -1.98 -16.41
N GLY A 33 -10.39 -2.70 -16.11
CA GLY A 33 -9.04 -2.41 -16.60
C GLY A 33 -8.14 -1.72 -15.56
N LYS A 34 -8.48 -1.72 -14.27
CA LYS A 34 -7.63 -1.15 -13.19
C LYS A 34 -6.24 -1.76 -13.15
N THR A 35 -6.14 -3.11 -13.10
CA THR A 35 -4.85 -3.82 -13.04
C THR A 35 -3.97 -3.48 -14.25
N VAL A 36 -4.56 -3.38 -15.45
CA VAL A 36 -3.84 -2.93 -16.66
C VAL A 36 -3.29 -1.52 -16.47
N ARG A 37 -4.07 -0.61 -15.90
CA ARG A 37 -3.63 0.76 -15.59
C ARG A 37 -2.54 0.78 -14.53
N LEU A 38 -2.65 -0.03 -13.49
CA LEU A 38 -1.60 -0.13 -12.46
C LEU A 38 -0.29 -0.64 -13.06
N ARG A 39 -0.33 -1.67 -13.91
CA ARG A 39 0.85 -2.16 -14.66
C ARG A 39 1.47 -1.06 -15.54
N GLU A 40 0.64 -0.26 -16.21
CA GLU A 40 1.11 0.89 -17.00
C GLU A 40 1.78 1.96 -16.13
N LEU A 41 1.19 2.29 -14.99
CA LEU A 41 1.79 3.24 -14.04
C LEU A 41 3.12 2.71 -13.49
N ILE A 42 3.20 1.44 -13.10
CA ILE A 42 4.44 0.79 -12.65
C ILE A 42 5.53 0.88 -13.72
N ARG A 43 5.19 0.55 -14.98
CA ARG A 43 6.12 0.67 -16.10
C ARG A 43 6.63 2.11 -16.24
N ASN A 44 5.72 3.09 -16.26
CA ASN A 44 6.09 4.50 -16.41
C ASN A 44 6.98 5.00 -15.25
N VAL A 45 6.76 4.51 -14.02
CA VAL A 45 7.62 4.80 -12.86
C VAL A 45 9.04 4.27 -13.10
N VAL A 46 9.15 2.99 -13.47
CA VAL A 46 10.45 2.32 -13.65
C VAL A 46 11.20 2.87 -14.87
N GLU A 47 10.51 3.18 -15.97
CA GLU A 47 11.10 3.83 -17.17
C GLU A 47 11.62 5.24 -16.87
N ASN A 48 11.00 5.97 -15.93
CA ASN A 48 11.49 7.26 -15.43
C ASN A 48 12.71 7.12 -14.47
N GLY A 49 13.19 5.89 -14.21
CA GLY A 49 14.30 5.63 -13.28
C GLY A 49 13.91 5.69 -11.81
N GLU A 50 12.61 5.78 -11.50
CA GLU A 50 12.07 5.73 -10.13
C GLU A 50 11.85 4.26 -9.71
N THR A 51 11.68 4.02 -8.41
CA THR A 51 11.51 2.67 -7.84
C THR A 51 10.05 2.44 -7.52
N ALA A 52 9.52 1.28 -7.89
CA ALA A 52 8.19 0.86 -7.47
C ALA A 52 8.28 -0.26 -6.42
N LEU A 53 7.45 -0.16 -5.38
CA LEU A 53 7.17 -1.21 -4.40
C LEU A 53 5.70 -1.59 -4.53
N ILE A 54 5.43 -2.84 -4.84
CA ILE A 54 4.09 -3.34 -5.13
C ILE A 54 3.73 -4.45 -4.15
N PHE A 55 2.62 -4.32 -3.45
CA PHE A 55 2.03 -5.39 -2.65
C PHE A 55 1.03 -6.16 -3.51
N ASP A 56 1.45 -7.34 -4.00
CA ASP A 56 0.65 -8.21 -4.85
C ASP A 56 -0.06 -9.26 -4.00
N ILE A 57 -1.33 -8.98 -3.67
CA ILE A 57 -2.17 -9.85 -2.84
C ILE A 57 -2.45 -11.17 -3.54
N ASN A 58 -2.69 -11.13 -4.87
CA ASN A 58 -3.01 -12.32 -5.67
C ASN A 58 -1.75 -13.09 -6.09
N GLY A 59 -0.58 -12.44 -6.08
CA GLY A 59 0.71 -13.04 -6.40
C GLY A 59 0.97 -13.24 -7.89
N THR A 60 0.03 -12.93 -8.78
CA THR A 60 0.15 -13.16 -10.23
C THR A 60 -0.01 -11.91 -11.08
N ASP A 61 -0.47 -10.82 -10.48
CA ASP A 61 -0.93 -9.66 -11.25
C ASP A 61 0.21 -8.77 -11.77
N TYR A 62 1.39 -8.77 -11.14
CA TYR A 62 2.44 -7.79 -11.42
C TYR A 62 3.80 -8.39 -11.79
N LYS A 63 3.96 -9.73 -11.76
CA LYS A 63 5.25 -10.42 -12.02
C LYS A 63 5.81 -10.11 -13.43
N ASP A 64 4.95 -9.91 -14.42
CA ASP A 64 5.32 -9.72 -15.83
C ASP A 64 4.98 -8.31 -16.34
N CYS A 65 4.87 -7.33 -15.45
CA CYS A 65 4.46 -5.98 -15.87
C CYS A 65 5.55 -5.19 -16.60
N ILE A 66 6.82 -5.54 -16.42
CA ILE A 66 7.99 -4.94 -17.06
C ILE A 66 9.20 -5.87 -16.93
N ASP A 67 10.22 -5.75 -17.81
CA ASP A 67 11.45 -6.56 -17.79
C ASP A 67 12.27 -6.39 -16.50
N ARG A 68 12.25 -5.19 -15.89
CA ARG A 68 12.94 -4.88 -14.65
C ARG A 68 12.04 -5.14 -13.44
N VAL A 69 11.74 -6.40 -13.18
CA VAL A 69 10.98 -6.86 -12.00
C VAL A 69 11.91 -7.55 -11.01
N ASN A 70 11.69 -7.32 -9.73
CA ASN A 70 12.28 -8.04 -8.62
C ASN A 70 11.13 -8.63 -7.81
N VAL A 71 10.88 -9.93 -7.96
CA VAL A 71 9.79 -10.63 -7.26
C VAL A 71 10.35 -11.23 -5.98
N ILE A 72 9.66 -11.00 -4.88
CA ILE A 72 9.95 -11.53 -3.55
C ILE A 72 8.70 -12.23 -3.07
N SER A 73 8.76 -13.55 -2.91
CA SER A 73 7.66 -14.36 -2.39
C SER A 73 7.71 -14.38 -0.87
N ALA A 74 6.67 -13.86 -0.22
CA ALA A 74 6.57 -13.89 1.23
C ALA A 74 6.62 -15.32 1.79
N ARG A 75 6.04 -16.29 1.07
CA ARG A 75 5.96 -17.68 1.50
C ARG A 75 7.23 -18.48 1.17
N GLU A 76 7.78 -18.33 -0.04
CA GLU A 76 8.90 -19.13 -0.53
C GLU A 76 10.25 -18.58 -0.07
N ASP A 77 10.46 -17.28 -0.28
CA ASP A 77 11.71 -16.61 0.06
C ASP A 77 11.72 -16.17 1.53
N GLY A 78 10.56 -15.75 2.05
CA GLY A 78 10.48 -14.97 3.27
C GLY A 78 11.22 -13.65 3.12
N PHE A 79 11.30 -12.88 4.16
CA PHE A 79 12.11 -11.65 4.17
C PHE A 79 12.54 -11.30 5.60
N ASN A 80 13.77 -10.83 5.72
CA ASN A 80 14.22 -10.20 6.95
C ASN A 80 13.62 -8.80 7.00
N THR A 81 12.71 -8.60 7.95
CA THR A 81 12.05 -7.31 8.15
C THR A 81 12.86 -6.40 9.05
N ASN A 82 13.91 -6.90 9.69
CA ASN A 82 14.58 -6.22 10.79
C ASN A 82 13.54 -5.73 11.83
N LEU A 83 12.55 -6.58 12.09
CA LEU A 83 11.41 -6.27 12.96
C LEU A 83 11.86 -5.89 14.37
N LEU A 84 12.94 -6.52 14.86
CA LEU A 84 13.51 -6.31 16.19
C LEU A 84 14.73 -5.36 16.18
N GLU A 85 15.18 -4.88 15.01
CA GLU A 85 16.31 -3.99 14.92
C GLU A 85 15.93 -2.55 15.30
N VAL A 86 16.35 -2.16 16.49
CA VAL A 86 16.20 -0.79 16.99
C VAL A 86 17.36 0.03 16.45
N GLY A 87 17.15 0.81 15.51
CA GLY A 87 18.22 1.50 14.79
C GLY A 87 19.02 2.59 15.53
N SER A 88 18.92 2.72 16.84
CA SER A 88 19.71 3.59 17.72
C SER A 88 19.69 3.02 19.14
N ASP A 89 20.72 3.28 19.90
CA ASP A 89 20.86 2.79 21.29
C ASP A 89 20.11 3.64 22.32
N ASP A 90 19.26 4.59 21.88
CA ASP A 90 18.48 5.40 22.79
C ASP A 90 17.13 4.74 23.12
N ALA A 91 16.76 4.78 24.41
CA ALA A 91 15.54 4.16 24.93
C ALA A 91 14.24 4.71 24.30
N GLU A 92 14.23 5.98 23.90
CA GLU A 92 13.05 6.60 23.27
C GLU A 92 12.79 6.00 21.86
N SER A 93 13.83 5.84 21.08
CA SER A 93 13.76 5.17 19.77
C SER A 93 13.33 3.72 19.89
N GLU A 94 13.78 3.01 20.92
CA GLU A 94 13.37 1.64 21.21
C GLU A 94 11.87 1.57 21.52
N ILE A 95 11.41 2.40 22.44
CA ILE A 95 9.98 2.46 22.80
C ILE A 95 9.12 2.76 21.57
N CYS A 96 9.49 3.78 20.79
CA CYS A 96 8.76 4.13 19.57
C CYS A 96 8.74 2.98 18.55
N HIS A 97 9.85 2.24 18.43
CA HIS A 97 9.92 1.09 17.54
C HIS A 97 8.99 -0.05 17.98
N VAL A 98 9.13 -0.47 19.22
CA VAL A 98 8.30 -1.53 19.78
C VAL A 98 6.82 -1.17 19.68
N MET A 99 6.45 0.07 20.04
CA MET A 99 5.05 0.51 19.98
C MET A 99 4.50 0.55 18.55
N SER A 100 5.31 0.85 17.55
CA SER A 100 4.85 0.81 16.15
C SER A 100 4.42 -0.60 15.71
N ILE A 101 5.14 -1.64 16.15
CA ILE A 101 4.83 -3.04 15.89
C ILE A 101 3.60 -3.48 16.71
N VAL A 102 3.61 -3.17 18.00
CA VAL A 102 2.51 -3.50 18.94
C VAL A 102 1.18 -2.96 18.41
N GLN A 103 1.13 -1.70 17.99
CA GLN A 103 -0.08 -1.07 17.48
C GLN A 103 -0.64 -1.77 16.24
N VAL A 104 0.22 -2.17 15.29
CA VAL A 104 -0.21 -2.92 14.10
C VAL A 104 -0.79 -4.27 14.52
N LEU A 105 -0.07 -5.04 15.34
CA LEU A 105 -0.50 -6.37 15.77
C LEU A 105 -1.77 -6.30 16.66
N CYS A 106 -1.84 -5.36 17.59
CA CYS A 106 -3.02 -5.17 18.44
C CYS A 106 -4.28 -4.88 17.61
N ARG A 107 -4.18 -4.01 16.61
CA ARG A 107 -5.30 -3.72 15.71
C ARG A 107 -5.69 -4.93 14.88
N ALA A 108 -4.72 -5.60 14.28
CA ALA A 108 -4.96 -6.72 13.38
C ALA A 108 -5.56 -7.94 14.09
N PHE A 109 -5.17 -8.18 15.34
CA PHE A 109 -5.60 -9.33 16.13
C PHE A 109 -6.66 -9.00 17.19
N GLY A 110 -7.07 -7.74 17.32
CA GLY A 110 -8.09 -7.30 18.26
C GLY A 110 -7.68 -7.53 19.72
N LEU A 111 -6.45 -7.17 20.07
CA LEU A 111 -5.92 -7.34 21.42
C LEU A 111 -6.44 -6.24 22.35
N GLY A 112 -6.80 -6.62 23.58
CA GLY A 112 -7.16 -5.68 24.64
C GLY A 112 -5.93 -5.23 25.45
N CYS A 113 -6.12 -4.25 26.38
CA CYS A 113 -5.03 -3.59 27.09
C CYS A 113 -4.04 -4.52 27.80
N LYS A 114 -4.51 -5.59 28.49
CA LYS A 114 -3.62 -6.57 29.14
C LYS A 114 -2.83 -7.40 28.13
N GLN A 115 -3.42 -7.70 26.97
CA GLN A 115 -2.78 -8.44 25.89
C GLN A 115 -1.77 -7.55 25.16
N GLU A 116 -2.06 -6.27 25.00
CA GLU A 116 -1.12 -5.27 24.49
C GLU A 116 0.12 -5.16 25.36
N GLU A 117 -0.06 -5.09 26.70
CA GLU A 117 1.04 -5.10 27.65
C GLU A 117 1.90 -6.36 27.52
N ALA A 118 1.27 -7.55 27.47
CA ALA A 118 1.98 -8.81 27.29
C ALA A 118 2.75 -8.87 25.97
N LEU A 119 2.15 -8.41 24.87
CA LEU A 119 2.82 -8.35 23.57
C LEU A 119 3.99 -7.37 23.58
N ARG A 120 3.82 -6.18 24.15
CA ARG A 120 4.89 -5.19 24.30
C ARG A 120 6.09 -5.77 25.06
N ASN A 121 5.83 -6.40 26.22
CA ASN A 121 6.88 -7.01 27.01
C ASN A 121 7.57 -8.15 26.26
N ALA A 122 6.84 -8.95 25.48
CA ALA A 122 7.41 -10.00 24.65
C ALA A 122 8.34 -9.45 23.54
N ILE A 123 7.94 -8.37 22.88
CA ILE A 123 8.76 -7.75 21.84
C ILE A 123 9.99 -7.09 22.45
N LEU A 124 9.86 -6.39 23.60
CA LEU A 124 11.00 -5.84 24.33
C LEU A 124 11.98 -6.95 24.75
N TYR A 125 11.48 -8.07 25.28
CA TYR A 125 12.32 -9.22 25.56
C TYR A 125 13.07 -9.71 24.32
N ALA A 126 12.36 -9.86 23.19
CA ALA A 126 12.94 -10.32 21.95
C ALA A 126 14.03 -9.36 21.41
N VAL A 127 13.83 -8.05 21.52
CA VAL A 127 14.83 -7.03 21.13
C VAL A 127 16.15 -7.25 21.88
N HIS A 128 16.10 -7.56 23.18
CA HIS A 128 17.30 -7.67 24.00
C HIS A 128 17.90 -9.07 24.09
N HIS A 129 17.13 -10.14 23.79
CA HIS A 129 17.54 -11.52 24.06
C HIS A 129 17.57 -12.42 22.83
N LYS A 130 17.14 -11.91 21.64
CA LYS A 130 17.18 -12.68 20.40
C LYS A 130 18.60 -13.14 20.11
N LYS A 131 18.77 -14.44 19.87
CA LYS A 131 20.05 -15.03 19.44
C LYS A 131 20.32 -14.70 17.97
N GLU A 132 21.59 -14.71 17.58
CA GLU A 132 22.02 -14.33 16.23
C GLU A 132 21.35 -15.16 15.13
N ASP A 133 21.15 -16.46 15.37
CA ASP A 133 20.54 -17.41 14.41
C ASP A 133 19.05 -17.64 14.63
N GLU A 134 18.45 -16.98 15.58
CA GLU A 134 17.03 -17.13 15.91
C GLU A 134 16.13 -16.26 15.02
N SER A 135 15.00 -16.82 14.58
CA SER A 135 13.96 -16.04 13.91
C SER A 135 13.35 -14.99 14.85
N GLU A 136 13.07 -13.80 14.34
CA GLU A 136 12.43 -12.71 15.10
C GLU A 136 11.09 -13.14 15.70
N LEU A 137 10.29 -13.92 14.95
CA LEU A 137 9.00 -14.40 15.41
C LEU A 137 9.15 -15.47 16.52
N VAL A 138 10.20 -16.29 16.47
CA VAL A 138 10.51 -17.26 17.52
C VAL A 138 10.93 -16.53 18.80
N ALA A 139 11.75 -15.49 18.69
CA ALA A 139 12.14 -14.67 19.84
C ALA A 139 10.93 -13.98 20.50
N ILE A 140 9.98 -13.44 19.72
CA ILE A 140 8.74 -12.86 20.24
C ILE A 140 7.89 -13.94 20.94
N LYS A 141 7.77 -15.11 20.32
CA LYS A 141 7.05 -16.25 20.92
C LYS A 141 7.65 -16.66 22.26
N THR A 142 8.98 -16.79 22.33
CA THR A 142 9.70 -17.04 23.59
C THR A 142 9.40 -15.96 24.63
N GLY A 143 9.42 -14.68 24.23
CA GLY A 143 9.07 -13.55 25.11
C GLY A 143 7.63 -13.58 25.63
N LEU A 144 6.68 -14.19 24.91
CA LEU A 144 5.32 -14.45 25.41
C LEU A 144 5.31 -15.62 26.42
N GLN A 145 6.01 -16.71 26.13
CA GLN A 145 6.00 -17.91 26.94
C GLN A 145 6.61 -17.74 28.32
N ILE A 146 7.71 -16.98 28.43
CA ILE A 146 8.38 -16.73 29.71
C ILE A 146 7.56 -15.90 30.71
N GLN A 147 6.50 -15.20 30.25
CA GLN A 147 5.66 -14.39 31.13
C GLN A 147 4.71 -15.22 31.99
N GLU A 148 4.41 -16.47 31.58
CA GLU A 148 3.52 -17.41 32.28
C GLU A 148 2.16 -16.83 32.70
N THR A 149 1.68 -15.77 31.99
CA THR A 149 0.40 -15.10 32.25
C THR A 149 -0.71 -15.56 31.31
N THR A 150 -1.95 -15.53 31.80
CA THR A 150 -3.12 -15.81 30.94
C THR A 150 -3.24 -14.82 29.78
N ALA A 151 -2.80 -13.60 29.95
CA ALA A 151 -2.78 -12.58 28.89
C ALA A 151 -1.79 -12.95 27.78
N ALA A 152 -0.57 -13.36 28.14
CA ALA A 152 0.46 -13.78 27.17
C ALA A 152 0.05 -15.05 26.42
N GLN A 153 -0.53 -16.04 27.11
CA GLN A 153 -1.08 -17.25 26.50
C GLN A 153 -2.19 -16.92 25.50
N ALA A 154 -3.07 -15.98 25.85
CA ALA A 154 -4.13 -15.53 24.93
C ALA A 154 -3.57 -14.80 23.70
N VAL A 155 -2.48 -14.01 23.85
CA VAL A 155 -1.77 -13.38 22.71
C VAL A 155 -1.15 -14.46 21.83
N GLU A 156 -0.39 -15.41 22.39
CA GLU A 156 0.23 -16.49 21.62
C GLU A 156 -0.82 -17.27 20.82
N SER A 157 -1.94 -17.61 21.44
CA SER A 157 -3.05 -18.30 20.75
C SER A 157 -3.64 -17.48 19.61
N ARG A 158 -3.87 -16.18 19.80
CA ARG A 158 -4.42 -15.30 18.75
C ARG A 158 -3.45 -15.04 17.61
N LEU A 159 -2.16 -14.95 17.90
CA LEU A 159 -1.08 -14.72 16.93
C LEU A 159 -0.50 -16.04 16.41
N TRP A 160 -1.11 -17.19 16.71
CA TRP A 160 -0.54 -18.50 16.41
C TRP A 160 -0.10 -18.64 14.94
N GLU A 161 -0.96 -18.28 13.98
CA GLU A 161 -0.65 -18.34 12.55
C GLU A 161 0.53 -17.42 12.21
N PHE A 162 0.53 -16.19 12.70
CA PHE A 162 1.60 -15.21 12.48
C PHE A 162 2.95 -15.68 13.06
N LEU A 163 2.95 -16.19 14.29
CA LEU A 163 4.17 -16.62 14.99
C LEU A 163 4.76 -17.93 14.48
N ASN A 164 3.97 -18.79 13.82
CA ASN A 164 4.44 -20.10 13.35
C ASN A 164 4.63 -20.18 11.83
N MET A 165 4.29 -19.15 11.07
CA MET A 165 4.69 -19.05 9.67
C MET A 165 6.09 -18.45 9.58
N ASP A 166 7.02 -19.22 9.01
CA ASP A 166 8.42 -18.82 8.86
C ASP A 166 8.61 -17.81 7.68
N ILE A 167 7.96 -16.65 7.81
CA ILE A 167 8.06 -15.57 6.83
C ILE A 167 9.23 -14.64 7.16
N ALA A 168 9.48 -14.38 8.45
CA ALA A 168 10.59 -13.54 8.91
C ALA A 168 11.92 -14.34 8.93
N ARG A 169 12.46 -14.61 7.74
CA ARG A 169 13.71 -15.35 7.54
C ARG A 169 14.90 -14.39 7.41
N LYS A 170 16.14 -14.93 7.44
CA LYS A 170 17.39 -14.17 7.28
C LYS A 170 17.59 -13.51 5.90
N ASN A 171 16.78 -13.86 4.90
CA ASN A 171 16.92 -13.27 3.56
C ASN A 171 16.52 -11.81 3.60
N SER A 172 17.46 -10.93 3.24
CA SER A 172 17.20 -9.50 3.23
C SER A 172 16.14 -9.11 2.19
N LEU A 173 15.18 -8.31 2.60
CA LEU A 173 14.25 -7.65 1.69
C LEU A 173 15.01 -6.55 0.93
N GLU A 174 15.73 -6.91 -0.12
CA GLU A 174 16.46 -5.93 -0.92
C GLU A 174 15.56 -5.32 -2.01
N LEU A 175 15.19 -4.06 -1.81
CA LEU A 175 14.53 -3.28 -2.83
C LEU A 175 15.55 -2.82 -3.88
N LYS A 176 15.44 -3.33 -5.10
CA LYS A 176 16.30 -2.91 -6.21
C LYS A 176 15.87 -1.54 -6.73
N LYS A 177 16.80 -0.57 -6.73
CA LYS A 177 16.55 0.79 -7.23
C LYS A 177 16.28 0.77 -8.74
N GLY A 178 15.26 1.50 -9.18
CA GLY A 178 14.84 1.56 -10.58
C GLY A 178 14.18 0.29 -11.10
N TYR A 179 13.69 -0.56 -10.20
CA TYR A 179 12.95 -1.79 -10.48
C TYR A 179 11.52 -1.72 -9.95
N ALA A 180 10.66 -2.56 -10.50
CA ALA A 180 9.39 -2.94 -9.90
C ALA A 180 9.66 -4.04 -8.88
N ASN A 181 9.65 -3.70 -7.59
CA ASN A 181 9.81 -4.66 -6.50
C ASN A 181 8.43 -5.17 -6.10
N VAL A 182 8.13 -6.40 -6.46
CA VAL A 182 6.83 -7.04 -6.20
C VAL A 182 6.95 -7.96 -5.00
N ILE A 183 6.24 -7.62 -3.93
CA ILE A 183 6.09 -8.49 -2.76
C ILE A 183 4.84 -9.33 -2.98
N SER A 184 5.04 -10.58 -3.37
CA SER A 184 3.96 -11.55 -3.56
C SER A 184 3.49 -12.08 -2.22
N MET A 185 2.20 -11.89 -1.92
CA MET A 185 1.52 -12.39 -0.72
C MET A 185 0.73 -13.67 -0.99
N GLU A 186 0.99 -14.33 -2.13
CA GLU A 186 0.33 -15.56 -2.53
C GLU A 186 0.44 -16.66 -1.47
N GLY A 187 -0.65 -17.37 -1.23
CA GLY A 187 -0.70 -18.49 -0.28
C GLY A 187 -0.77 -18.09 1.19
N LEU A 188 -0.81 -16.79 1.52
CA LEU A 188 -1.10 -16.31 2.86
C LEU A 188 -2.60 -16.08 3.05
N SER A 189 -3.10 -16.30 4.28
CA SER A 189 -4.46 -15.90 4.62
C SER A 189 -4.66 -14.39 4.48
N ALA A 190 -5.87 -13.94 4.13
CA ALA A 190 -6.18 -12.52 3.98
C ALA A 190 -5.82 -11.69 5.23
N LYS A 191 -5.89 -12.30 6.42
CA LYS A 191 -5.48 -11.68 7.67
C LYS A 191 -3.98 -11.48 7.73
N LEU A 192 -3.19 -12.48 7.37
CA LEU A 192 -1.72 -12.39 7.36
C LEU A 192 -1.22 -11.43 6.29
N GLN A 193 -1.80 -11.44 5.09
CA GLN A 193 -1.49 -10.46 4.05
C GLN A 193 -1.61 -9.03 4.58
N ARG A 194 -2.73 -8.73 5.24
CA ARG A 194 -2.95 -7.41 5.86
C ARG A 194 -1.89 -7.08 6.90
N VAL A 195 -1.65 -7.99 7.84
CA VAL A 195 -0.68 -7.78 8.92
C VAL A 195 0.71 -7.48 8.37
N TRP A 196 1.17 -8.29 7.41
CA TRP A 196 2.50 -8.11 6.83
C TRP A 196 2.61 -6.82 6.01
N ILE A 197 1.59 -6.44 5.24
CA ILE A 197 1.59 -5.16 4.52
C ILE A 197 1.66 -3.99 5.51
N GLU A 198 0.85 -3.99 6.57
CA GLU A 198 0.85 -2.92 7.56
C GLU A 198 2.17 -2.86 8.34
N LEU A 199 2.78 -4.00 8.69
CA LEU A 199 4.10 -4.04 9.33
C LEU A 199 5.19 -3.51 8.41
N LEU A 200 5.23 -3.96 7.16
CA LEU A 200 6.22 -3.49 6.18
C LEU A 200 6.08 -1.98 5.92
N LEU A 201 4.85 -1.47 5.83
CA LEU A 201 4.63 -0.02 5.72
C LEU A 201 5.10 0.73 6.96
N ALA A 202 4.87 0.19 8.17
CA ALA A 202 5.31 0.80 9.43
C ALA A 202 6.84 0.86 9.52
N LEU A 203 7.52 -0.22 9.18
CA LEU A 203 8.99 -0.29 9.17
C LEU A 203 9.60 0.64 8.12
N LEU A 204 9.03 0.63 6.90
CA LEU A 204 9.43 1.55 5.83
C LEU A 204 9.26 3.00 6.26
N TRP A 205 8.10 3.34 6.81
CA TRP A 205 7.78 4.70 7.27
C TRP A 205 8.73 5.19 8.35
N ARG A 206 9.03 4.33 9.31
CA ARG A 206 10.03 4.62 10.33
C ARG A 206 11.40 4.85 9.74
N GLY A 207 11.86 3.96 8.84
CA GLY A 207 13.16 4.10 8.17
C GLY A 207 13.28 5.44 7.39
N LEU A 208 12.20 5.90 6.77
CA LEU A 208 12.14 7.19 6.09
C LEU A 208 12.21 8.36 7.08
N ARG A 209 11.46 8.32 8.18
CA ARG A 209 11.43 9.39 9.19
C ARG A 209 12.74 9.54 9.94
N THR A 210 13.41 8.45 10.23
CA THR A 210 14.74 8.44 10.87
C THR A 210 15.88 8.70 9.90
N ARG A 211 15.60 8.98 8.62
CA ARG A 211 16.59 9.20 7.54
C ARG A 211 17.55 8.04 7.31
N LYS A 212 17.27 6.86 7.83
CA LYS A 212 18.01 5.62 7.52
C LYS A 212 17.76 5.16 6.09
N LEU A 213 16.54 5.41 5.59
CA LEU A 213 16.16 5.22 4.19
C LEU A 213 16.12 6.58 3.50
N ILE A 214 16.94 6.75 2.47
CA ILE A 214 16.89 7.92 1.59
C ILE A 214 16.38 7.43 0.24
N THR A 215 15.20 7.93 -0.16
CA THR A 215 14.60 7.61 -1.45
C THR A 215 14.69 8.80 -2.41
N LYS A 216 14.93 8.50 -3.69
CA LYS A 216 14.81 9.47 -4.77
C LYS A 216 13.71 8.97 -5.71
N GLY A 217 12.42 9.16 -5.31
CA GLY A 217 11.28 8.73 -6.10
C GLY A 217 10.93 7.25 -5.86
N LEU A 218 10.32 6.96 -4.70
CA LEU A 218 9.68 5.68 -4.40
C LEU A 218 8.18 5.78 -4.64
N TRP A 219 7.63 4.81 -5.35
CA TRP A 219 6.20 4.66 -5.56
C TRP A 219 5.72 3.38 -4.90
N ILE A 220 4.73 3.49 -4.03
CA ILE A 220 4.13 2.35 -3.32
C ILE A 220 2.76 2.08 -3.92
N PHE A 221 2.56 0.88 -4.44
CA PHE A 221 1.31 0.42 -5.04
C PHE A 221 0.61 -0.53 -4.08
N ILE A 222 -0.63 -0.19 -3.71
CA ILE A 222 -1.46 -0.99 -2.82
C ILE A 222 -2.78 -1.24 -3.53
N ASP A 223 -2.94 -2.46 -4.03
CA ASP A 223 -4.22 -2.92 -4.56
C ASP A 223 -5.12 -3.38 -3.42
N GLU A 224 -6.44 -3.23 -3.58
CA GLU A 224 -7.45 -3.55 -2.56
C GLU A 224 -7.15 -2.92 -1.19
N PHE A 225 -6.72 -1.63 -1.19
CA PHE A 225 -6.30 -0.91 0.02
C PHE A 225 -7.37 -0.82 1.11
N GLN A 226 -8.66 -0.98 0.77
CA GLN A 226 -9.76 -1.02 1.75
C GLN A 226 -9.63 -2.19 2.73
N ASN A 227 -8.79 -3.18 2.44
CA ASN A 227 -8.50 -4.29 3.33
C ASN A 227 -7.55 -3.90 4.47
N LEU A 228 -6.83 -2.78 4.34
CA LEU A 228 -5.92 -2.28 5.36
C LEU A 228 -6.65 -1.41 6.40
N SER A 229 -5.98 -1.13 7.52
CA SER A 229 -6.50 -0.17 8.49
C SER A 229 -6.44 1.25 7.93
N LEU A 230 -7.58 1.93 7.97
CA LEU A 230 -7.75 3.32 7.54
C LEU A 230 -8.20 4.23 8.70
N LYS A 231 -7.97 3.80 9.95
CA LYS A 231 -8.22 4.63 11.12
C LYS A 231 -7.25 5.82 11.14
N GLU A 232 -7.61 6.90 11.82
CA GLU A 232 -6.83 8.14 11.85
C GLU A 232 -5.37 7.93 12.29
N ASP A 233 -5.11 6.94 13.15
CA ASP A 233 -3.80 6.55 13.64
C ASP A 233 -3.09 5.49 12.77
N SER A 234 -3.62 5.17 11.59
CA SER A 234 -3.00 4.17 10.72
C SER A 234 -1.79 4.73 9.98
N VAL A 235 -0.77 3.89 9.84
CA VAL A 235 0.46 4.24 9.12
C VAL A 235 0.18 4.70 7.68
N LEU A 236 -0.78 4.05 7.01
CA LEU A 236 -1.13 4.42 5.63
C LEU A 236 -1.68 5.84 5.54
N LEU A 237 -2.57 6.26 6.46
CA LEU A 237 -3.07 7.64 6.48
C LEU A 237 -1.99 8.65 6.83
N GLU A 238 -1.11 8.34 7.79
CA GLU A 238 0.04 9.18 8.11
C GLU A 238 0.94 9.36 6.89
N MET A 239 1.27 8.27 6.20
CA MET A 239 2.07 8.31 4.96
C MET A 239 1.40 9.14 3.87
N LEU A 240 0.10 9.02 3.64
CA LEU A 240 -0.62 9.83 2.66
C LEU A 240 -0.55 11.34 2.96
N CYS A 241 -0.45 11.71 4.24
CA CYS A 241 -0.29 13.12 4.63
C CYS A 241 1.15 13.62 4.46
N GLU A 242 2.16 12.80 4.72
CA GLU A 242 3.53 13.28 4.93
C GLU A 242 4.57 12.69 3.97
N ALA A 243 4.30 11.56 3.31
CA ALA A 243 5.29 10.84 2.51
C ALA A 243 5.92 11.67 1.36
N ARG A 244 5.22 12.69 0.88
CA ARG A 244 5.75 13.65 -0.10
C ARG A 244 7.06 14.30 0.37
N LYS A 245 7.22 14.58 1.67
CA LYS A 245 8.44 15.16 2.25
C LYS A 245 9.68 14.27 2.07
N TYR A 246 9.44 12.97 1.87
CA TYR A 246 10.45 11.92 1.71
C TYR A 246 10.55 11.41 0.26
N HIS A 247 9.96 12.14 -0.71
CA HIS A 247 9.90 11.73 -2.11
C HIS A 247 9.23 10.37 -2.34
N VAL A 248 8.23 10.04 -1.51
CA VAL A 248 7.42 8.83 -1.62
C VAL A 248 6.04 9.19 -2.15
N ASN A 249 5.57 8.44 -3.15
CA ASN A 249 4.25 8.57 -3.74
C ASN A 249 3.48 7.26 -3.55
N ILE A 250 2.17 7.36 -3.36
CA ILE A 250 1.32 6.20 -3.05
C ILE A 250 0.23 6.09 -4.11
N VAL A 251 0.03 4.88 -4.61
CA VAL A 251 -1.06 4.52 -5.53
C VAL A 251 -1.97 3.54 -4.82
N LEU A 252 -3.22 3.95 -4.63
CA LEU A 252 -4.25 3.15 -3.96
C LEU A 252 -5.26 2.66 -4.98
N ALA A 253 -5.55 1.37 -5.02
CA ALA A 253 -6.60 0.84 -5.87
C ALA A 253 -7.67 0.11 -5.06
N THR A 254 -8.94 0.20 -5.51
CA THR A 254 -10.07 -0.51 -4.92
C THR A 254 -11.15 -0.81 -5.95
N GLN A 255 -11.89 -1.91 -5.74
CA GLN A 255 -12.96 -2.32 -6.64
C GLN A 255 -14.30 -1.67 -6.30
N SER A 256 -14.57 -1.37 -5.05
CA SER A 256 -15.87 -0.87 -4.60
C SER A 256 -15.73 0.26 -3.59
N ILE A 257 -16.67 1.19 -3.74
CA ILE A 257 -16.92 2.25 -2.78
C ILE A 257 -18.21 1.96 -1.99
N ALA A 258 -18.91 0.85 -2.29
CA ALA A 258 -20.24 0.53 -1.76
C ALA A 258 -20.34 0.53 -0.24
N GLY A 259 -19.25 0.30 0.45
CA GLY A 259 -19.17 0.46 1.89
C GLY A 259 -18.52 1.78 2.31
N TYR A 260 -18.76 2.90 1.63
CA TYR A 260 -18.09 4.18 1.89
C TYR A 260 -18.10 4.54 3.38
N ARG A 261 -17.20 3.91 4.07
CA ARG A 261 -16.86 4.29 5.44
C ARG A 261 -16.11 5.61 5.34
N ASN A 262 -16.30 6.49 6.30
CA ASN A 262 -15.63 7.79 6.34
C ASN A 262 -14.11 7.68 6.25
N ASP A 263 -13.54 6.55 6.67
CA ASP A 263 -12.12 6.26 6.60
C ASP A 263 -11.58 6.07 5.16
N ILE A 264 -12.32 5.38 4.27
CA ILE A 264 -11.96 5.26 2.85
C ILE A 264 -11.96 6.66 2.20
N LYS A 265 -13.00 7.45 2.47
CA LYS A 265 -13.07 8.82 1.98
C LYS A 265 -11.88 9.64 2.45
N ALA A 266 -11.52 9.55 3.74
CA ALA A 266 -10.37 10.26 4.28
C ALA A 266 -9.06 9.89 3.57
N ALA A 267 -8.85 8.62 3.20
CA ALA A 267 -7.70 8.18 2.41
C ALA A 267 -7.72 8.76 0.99
N LEU A 268 -8.88 8.73 0.32
CA LEU A 268 -9.04 9.27 -1.03
C LEU A 268 -8.83 10.79 -1.07
N ASP A 269 -9.34 11.54 -0.10
CA ASP A 269 -9.19 12.99 0.00
C ASP A 269 -7.70 13.44 0.15
N LYS A 270 -6.80 12.52 0.52
CA LYS A 270 -5.35 12.77 0.58
C LYS A 270 -4.65 12.56 -0.77
N THR A 271 -5.29 11.93 -1.75
CA THR A 271 -4.73 11.77 -3.09
C THR A 271 -5.11 12.96 -3.97
N ALA A 272 -4.17 13.45 -4.78
CA ALA A 272 -4.41 14.60 -5.67
C ALA A 272 -4.79 14.20 -7.10
N VAL A 273 -4.66 12.90 -7.41
CA VAL A 273 -5.01 12.35 -8.72
C VAL A 273 -5.97 11.19 -8.53
N HIS A 274 -7.11 11.24 -9.20
CA HIS A 274 -8.11 10.19 -9.15
C HIS A 274 -8.36 9.65 -10.55
N LEU A 275 -8.35 8.32 -10.69
CA LEU A 275 -8.66 7.61 -11.91
C LEU A 275 -9.92 6.76 -11.67
N TYR A 276 -11.06 7.22 -12.17
CA TYR A 276 -12.35 6.54 -12.04
C TYR A 276 -12.62 5.73 -13.29
N PHE A 277 -12.61 4.42 -13.14
CA PHE A 277 -13.04 3.45 -14.14
C PHE A 277 -14.56 3.24 -14.08
N GLN A 278 -15.09 2.32 -14.88
CA GLN A 278 -16.50 1.95 -14.84
C GLN A 278 -16.93 1.61 -13.41
N GLN A 279 -18.12 2.09 -13.03
CA GLN A 279 -18.70 1.91 -11.70
C GLN A 279 -20.00 1.14 -11.78
N GLU A 280 -20.36 0.43 -10.69
CA GLU A 280 -21.70 -0.11 -10.51
C GLU A 280 -22.75 1.00 -10.41
N LEU A 281 -24.01 0.67 -10.70
CA LEU A 281 -25.13 1.63 -10.70
C LEU A 281 -25.26 2.37 -9.37
N THR A 282 -25.02 1.68 -8.25
CA THR A 282 -25.11 2.21 -6.89
C THR A 282 -23.98 3.19 -6.55
N ASP A 283 -22.80 2.94 -7.09
CA ASP A 283 -21.60 3.73 -6.80
C ASP A 283 -21.42 4.89 -7.78
N ALA A 284 -21.85 4.74 -9.03
CA ALA A 284 -21.71 5.76 -10.08
C ALA A 284 -22.25 7.13 -9.64
N LYS A 285 -23.38 7.16 -8.93
CA LYS A 285 -23.97 8.41 -8.42
C LYS A 285 -23.11 9.11 -7.37
N LYS A 286 -22.45 8.34 -6.48
CA LYS A 286 -21.57 8.88 -5.45
C LYS A 286 -20.29 9.39 -6.07
N VAL A 287 -19.68 8.58 -6.95
CA VAL A 287 -18.43 8.93 -7.66
C VAL A 287 -18.62 10.15 -8.55
N ALA A 288 -19.73 10.24 -9.27
CA ALA A 288 -20.06 11.42 -10.10
C ALA A 288 -20.05 12.71 -9.29
N SER A 289 -20.54 12.67 -8.04
CA SER A 289 -20.52 13.85 -7.15
C SER A 289 -19.10 14.21 -6.70
N LEU A 290 -18.15 13.26 -6.66
CA LEU A 290 -16.74 13.54 -6.38
C LEU A 290 -16.01 14.13 -7.59
N ILE A 291 -16.45 13.81 -8.79
CA ILE A 291 -15.88 14.33 -10.04
C ILE A 291 -16.30 15.80 -10.23
N ASP A 292 -17.59 16.07 -10.24
CA ASP A 292 -18.16 17.42 -10.41
C ASP A 292 -19.61 17.45 -9.95
N VAL A 293 -19.87 18.17 -8.87
CA VAL A 293 -21.23 18.31 -8.28
C VAL A 293 -22.21 18.94 -9.27
N ASN A 294 -21.76 19.90 -10.08
CA ASN A 294 -22.63 20.63 -11.02
C ASN A 294 -22.99 19.82 -12.28
N LYS A 295 -22.18 18.80 -12.62
CA LYS A 295 -22.37 17.94 -13.80
C LYS A 295 -22.60 16.46 -13.42
N LYS A 296 -23.18 16.25 -12.27
CA LYS A 296 -23.33 14.91 -11.67
C LYS A 296 -24.00 13.90 -12.59
N GLU A 297 -25.15 14.23 -13.18
CA GLU A 297 -25.90 13.33 -14.07
C GLU A 297 -25.09 12.93 -15.32
N MET A 298 -24.36 13.89 -15.89
CA MET A 298 -23.49 13.64 -17.03
C MET A 298 -22.40 12.62 -16.66
N TRP A 299 -21.69 12.85 -15.54
CA TRP A 299 -20.62 11.97 -15.10
C TRP A 299 -21.12 10.61 -14.61
N GLU A 300 -22.32 10.55 -14.01
CA GLU A 300 -22.97 9.29 -13.64
C GLU A 300 -23.22 8.41 -14.87
N ASN A 301 -23.76 8.97 -15.94
CA ASN A 301 -24.01 8.26 -17.18
C ASN A 301 -22.69 7.82 -17.86
N GLU A 302 -21.69 8.69 -17.86
CA GLU A 302 -20.36 8.37 -18.40
C GLU A 302 -19.71 7.21 -17.62
N LEU A 303 -19.72 7.24 -16.27
CA LEU A 303 -19.16 6.19 -15.43
C LEU A 303 -19.79 4.81 -15.66
N LYS A 304 -21.10 4.76 -15.94
CA LYS A 304 -21.83 3.52 -16.23
C LYS A 304 -21.46 2.94 -17.59
N SER A 305 -21.11 3.79 -18.56
CA SER A 305 -20.89 3.43 -19.98
C SER A 305 -19.42 3.41 -20.38
N LEU A 306 -18.49 3.68 -19.45
CA LEU A 306 -17.05 3.62 -19.73
C LEU A 306 -16.66 2.24 -20.28
N ARG A 307 -15.96 2.23 -21.40
CA ARG A 307 -15.38 1.01 -21.96
C ARG A 307 -14.16 0.58 -21.14
N ILE A 308 -13.90 -0.73 -21.13
CA ILE A 308 -12.71 -1.32 -20.47
C ILE A 308 -11.44 -0.56 -20.86
N GLY A 309 -10.60 -0.25 -19.87
CA GLY A 309 -9.34 0.48 -20.05
C GLY A 309 -9.46 2.00 -20.22
N LYS A 310 -10.69 2.54 -20.23
CA LYS A 310 -10.91 3.99 -20.12
C LYS A 310 -11.20 4.38 -18.68
N SER A 311 -10.75 5.58 -18.31
CA SER A 311 -11.04 6.14 -16.99
C SER A 311 -11.25 7.65 -17.09
N ILE A 312 -12.04 8.21 -16.17
CA ILE A 312 -12.14 9.65 -15.94
C ILE A 312 -11.00 10.02 -15.00
N ALA A 313 -10.09 10.86 -15.45
CA ALA A 313 -8.99 11.39 -14.65
C ALA A 313 -9.36 12.75 -14.09
N VAL A 314 -9.24 12.89 -12.76
CA VAL A 314 -9.48 14.13 -12.01
C VAL A 314 -8.20 14.49 -11.28
N GLY A 315 -7.76 15.74 -11.41
CA GLY A 315 -6.51 16.21 -10.83
C GLY A 315 -5.89 17.35 -11.66
N CYS A 316 -4.62 17.61 -11.40
CA CYS A 316 -3.85 18.62 -12.14
C CYS A 316 -2.91 17.91 -13.12
N PHE A 317 -3.16 18.07 -14.42
CA PHE A 317 -2.42 17.37 -15.48
C PHE A 317 -1.72 18.32 -16.43
N ARG A 318 -0.66 17.84 -17.07
CA ARG A 318 0.02 18.49 -18.18
C ARG A 318 -0.25 17.73 -19.48
N VAL A 319 -0.84 18.42 -20.45
CA VAL A 319 -1.20 17.89 -21.76
C VAL A 319 -0.71 18.87 -22.83
N ARG A 320 0.14 18.41 -23.75
CA ARG A 320 0.74 19.28 -24.80
C ARG A 320 1.35 20.57 -24.23
N GLY A 321 2.05 20.48 -23.08
CA GLY A 321 2.68 21.63 -22.42
C GLY A 321 1.72 22.52 -21.62
N LYS A 322 0.40 22.35 -21.71
CA LYS A 322 -0.59 23.13 -20.97
C LYS A 322 -1.03 22.40 -19.72
N THR A 323 -1.24 23.14 -18.63
CA THR A 323 -1.84 22.61 -17.39
C THR A 323 -3.35 22.61 -17.52
N ILE A 324 -3.99 21.51 -17.17
CA ILE A 324 -5.45 21.34 -17.14
C ILE A 324 -5.86 20.78 -15.77
N SER A 325 -7.00 21.23 -15.24
CA SER A 325 -7.51 20.82 -13.92
C SER A 325 -8.98 20.38 -13.97
N HIS A 326 -9.59 20.36 -15.17
CA HIS A 326 -10.93 19.81 -15.35
C HIS A 326 -10.87 18.28 -15.59
N PRO A 327 -11.94 17.54 -15.26
CA PRO A 327 -12.01 16.11 -15.52
C PRO A 327 -11.83 15.78 -17.01
N ILE A 328 -11.06 14.75 -17.33
CA ILE A 328 -10.79 14.29 -18.69
C ILE A 328 -10.91 12.78 -18.79
N ILE A 329 -11.34 12.28 -19.95
CA ILE A 329 -11.35 10.85 -20.24
C ILE A 329 -10.01 10.46 -20.85
N ILE A 330 -9.35 9.50 -20.23
CA ILE A 330 -8.08 8.93 -20.69
C ILE A 330 -8.23 7.43 -20.97
N LYS A 331 -7.39 6.91 -21.84
CA LYS A 331 -7.31 5.48 -22.15
C LYS A 331 -5.94 4.92 -21.74
N SER A 332 -5.89 3.60 -21.52
CA SER A 332 -4.63 2.87 -21.41
C SER A 332 -3.90 2.83 -22.76
N ASP A 333 -2.58 2.87 -22.73
CA ASP A 333 -1.75 2.68 -23.93
C ASP A 333 -1.51 1.19 -24.22
N PHE A 334 -1.77 0.31 -23.26
CA PHE A 334 -1.75 -1.13 -23.49
C PHE A 334 -2.94 -1.57 -24.35
N LYS A 335 -2.68 -2.46 -25.31
CA LYS A 335 -3.76 -3.20 -25.96
C LYS A 335 -4.37 -4.14 -24.92
N ILE A 336 -5.61 -3.88 -24.56
CA ILE A 336 -6.40 -4.83 -23.79
C ILE A 336 -6.73 -5.95 -24.76
N VAL A 337 -6.21 -7.14 -24.49
CA VAL A 337 -6.67 -8.36 -25.19
C VAL A 337 -8.05 -8.63 -24.60
N GLU A 338 -9.09 -8.34 -25.39
CA GLU A 338 -10.45 -8.79 -25.08
C GLU A 338 -10.44 -10.31 -25.25
N ASN A 339 -10.53 -11.05 -24.13
CA ASN A 339 -10.77 -12.50 -24.14
C ASN A 339 -12.25 -12.77 -24.33
#